data_7e9d51c8cde462e43571fc2b3afa44c1
#
_entry.id   7e9d51c8cde462e43571fc2b3afa44c1
#
_cell.length_a   1.000
_cell.length_b   1.000
_cell.length_c   1.000
_cell.angle_alpha   90.00
_cell.angle_beta   90.00
_cell.angle_gamma   90.00
#
_symmetry.space_group_name_H-M   'P 1'
#
loop_
_entity.id
_entity.type
_entity.pdbx_description
1 polymer ?
#
loop_
_entity_poly.entity_id
_entity_poly.type
_entity_poly.pdbx_seq_one_letter_code
_entity_poly.pdbx_strand_id
1 'polypeptide(L)'
;MNTKISTITRSIALVLSGSVISLSATAATTYYEARNDAMGGTGVASSHYSAAALANPALLTKARANDDFALILPSVGAQVSDPDNLEDGADSVRDAWDRFDDSLNTGDSSAQAAELKRQLSKFKDTHANAQAGVSAVATLPNDTLPAALFVKAWGTATVDGKVSQHDLDYLDQVAAGATADKDNLTSKACGRAAVITDVGIALAREFESFGHTWSVGFTPKYQRVDLFNYNVAVKDYDSSDFDGDQYRNTKNGFNADLGLAADLTENWNVGLVAQNLIPRSIDSKEVNGEKATFKVRPQVTAGTSWTNGFFTGAVDVDLTEASGFTDDKKRQFASIGGEINAWSWAQLRAGYRQNMASSDGSAFTAGIGISPFDVVHLDLTGIAGTDRTYGAVAQLSFTF
;
A
#
# COMPACT_ATOMS: atom_id res chain seq x y z
N MET A 1 -11.06 -28.60 2.35
CA MET A 1 -11.33 -27.23 2.79
C MET A 1 -10.98 -26.34 1.58
N ASN A 2 -11.97 -26.07 0.71
CA ASN A 2 -11.75 -25.24 -0.48
C ASN A 2 -11.95 -23.78 -0.07
N THR A 3 -10.87 -23.06 0.12
CA THR A 3 -10.89 -21.60 0.26
C THR A 3 -11.30 -21.00 -1.10
N LYS A 4 -12.56 -20.64 -1.24
CA LYS A 4 -13.01 -19.77 -2.33
C LYS A 4 -12.39 -18.40 -2.09
N ILE A 5 -11.35 -18.06 -2.84
CA ILE A 5 -10.88 -16.68 -2.95
C ILE A 5 -12.04 -15.92 -3.59
N SER A 6 -12.58 -14.93 -2.88
CA SER A 6 -13.80 -14.24 -3.31
C SER A 6 -13.56 -13.42 -4.58
N THR A 7 -14.64 -13.08 -5.25
CA THR A 7 -14.61 -12.32 -6.50
C THR A 7 -14.07 -10.89 -6.29
N ILE A 8 -14.34 -10.28 -5.13
CA ILE A 8 -13.85 -8.93 -4.80
C ILE A 8 -12.33 -8.94 -4.57
N THR A 9 -11.81 -9.93 -3.84
CA THR A 9 -10.36 -10.11 -3.66
C THR A 9 -9.68 -10.35 -5.02
N ARG A 10 -10.34 -11.06 -5.94
CA ARG A 10 -9.84 -11.26 -7.32
C ARG A 10 -9.85 -9.96 -8.12
N SER A 11 -10.88 -9.13 -8.00
CA SER A 11 -10.98 -7.85 -8.73
C SER A 11 -9.93 -6.85 -8.25
N ILE A 12 -9.74 -6.73 -6.94
CA ILE A 12 -8.68 -5.89 -6.35
C ILE A 12 -7.30 -6.44 -6.75
N ALA A 13 -7.11 -7.76 -6.77
CA ALA A 13 -5.88 -8.39 -7.23
C ALA A 13 -5.64 -8.21 -8.74
N LEU A 14 -6.68 -8.21 -9.58
CA LEU A 14 -6.56 -8.04 -11.04
C LEU A 14 -6.07 -6.63 -11.42
N VAL A 15 -6.53 -5.57 -10.72
CA VAL A 15 -6.06 -4.20 -10.96
C VAL A 15 -4.58 -4.04 -10.66
N LEU A 16 -4.08 -4.80 -9.68
CA LEU A 16 -2.68 -4.81 -9.29
C LEU A 16 -1.83 -5.80 -10.12
N SER A 17 -2.49 -6.75 -10.83
CA SER A 17 -1.84 -7.86 -11.53
C SER A 17 -1.67 -7.67 -13.04
N GLY A 18 -1.77 -6.47 -13.58
CA GLY A 18 -1.41 -6.17 -14.98
C GLY A 18 0.01 -6.62 -15.39
N SER A 19 0.53 -7.60 -14.76
CA SER A 19 1.55 -8.63 -14.96
C SER A 19 2.09 -9.13 -13.61
N VAL A 20 1.83 -10.43 -13.32
CA VAL A 20 2.51 -11.32 -12.35
C VAL A 20 2.11 -11.19 -10.86
N ILE A 21 1.50 -12.29 -10.36
CA ILE A 21 1.40 -12.81 -8.99
C ILE A 21 0.37 -12.17 -8.03
N SER A 22 -0.68 -12.95 -7.73
CA SER A 22 -1.69 -12.70 -6.70
C SER A 22 -1.10 -12.89 -5.29
N LEU A 23 -0.82 -11.81 -4.59
CA LEU A 23 -0.56 -11.79 -3.15
C LEU A 23 -1.05 -10.45 -2.57
N SER A 24 -1.75 -10.50 -1.46
CA SER A 24 -2.46 -9.37 -0.86
C SER A 24 -1.72 -8.83 0.36
N ALA A 25 -1.50 -7.52 0.50
CA ALA A 25 -1.13 -6.83 1.76
C ALA A 25 -0.71 -5.35 1.69
N THR A 26 -0.85 -4.48 2.68
CA THR A 26 -0.48 -3.05 2.70
C THR A 26 0.75 -2.68 3.53
N ALA A 27 1.47 -1.60 3.11
CA ALA A 27 2.45 -0.87 3.90
C ALA A 27 2.08 0.63 4.08
N ALA A 28 2.66 1.26 5.07
CA ALA A 28 2.60 2.71 5.30
C ALA A 28 3.40 3.50 4.26
N THR A 29 4.43 2.88 3.71
CA THR A 29 5.34 3.43 2.72
C THR A 29 4.83 3.21 1.29
N THR A 30 5.37 3.96 0.33
CA THR A 30 5.10 3.77 -1.11
C THR A 30 6.02 2.72 -1.74
N TYR A 31 6.48 1.76 -0.96
CA TYR A 31 7.31 0.63 -1.36
C TYR A 31 7.16 -0.50 -0.33
N TYR A 32 7.59 -1.70 -0.69
CA TYR A 32 7.73 -2.83 0.21
C TYR A 32 9.20 -3.24 0.32
N GLU A 33 9.66 -3.37 1.57
CA GLU A 33 10.98 -3.88 1.93
C GLU A 33 10.83 -4.72 3.21
N ALA A 34 11.08 -6.02 3.10
CA ALA A 34 10.66 -6.97 4.13
C ALA A 34 11.26 -6.69 5.51
N ARG A 35 12.53 -6.24 5.59
CA ARG A 35 13.17 -5.91 6.87
C ARG A 35 12.54 -4.71 7.55
N ASN A 36 12.36 -3.60 6.80
CA ASN A 36 11.78 -2.38 7.33
C ASN A 36 10.30 -2.60 7.71
N ASP A 37 9.54 -3.30 6.87
CA ASP A 37 8.14 -3.64 7.14
C ASP A 37 8.01 -4.52 8.38
N ALA A 38 8.93 -5.47 8.61
CA ALA A 38 8.96 -6.29 9.83
C ALA A 38 9.21 -5.46 11.10
N MET A 39 9.88 -4.33 10.96
CA MET A 39 10.16 -3.37 12.03
C MET A 39 9.13 -2.22 12.09
N GLY A 40 7.88 -2.46 11.67
CA GLY A 40 6.80 -1.47 11.71
C GLY A 40 6.86 -0.44 10.58
N GLY A 41 7.70 -0.62 9.56
CA GLY A 41 7.95 0.35 8.50
C GLY A 41 9.07 1.35 8.81
N THR A 42 9.84 1.15 9.90
CA THR A 42 11.02 1.97 10.20
C THR A 42 12.13 1.70 9.19
N GLY A 43 12.84 2.75 8.77
CA GLY A 43 13.90 2.61 7.76
C GLY A 43 14.67 3.91 7.51
N VAL A 44 14.19 5.04 8.01
CA VAL A 44 14.78 6.36 7.71
C VAL A 44 16.19 6.51 8.26
N ALA A 45 16.48 5.89 9.41
CA ALA A 45 17.81 5.85 10.02
C ALA A 45 18.38 4.43 10.17
N SER A 46 17.60 3.37 9.83
CA SER A 46 17.92 1.98 10.15
C SER A 46 17.98 1.06 8.94
N SER A 47 17.53 1.49 7.76
CA SER A 47 17.53 0.66 6.54
C SER A 47 18.93 0.21 6.16
N HIS A 48 19.02 -1.02 5.66
CA HIS A 48 20.27 -1.51 5.07
C HIS A 48 20.59 -0.73 3.80
N TYR A 49 21.89 -0.53 3.49
CA TYR A 49 22.32 0.27 2.33
C TYR A 49 21.74 -0.29 1.00
N SER A 50 21.53 -1.61 0.89
CA SER A 50 20.96 -2.23 -0.30
C SER A 50 19.52 -1.76 -0.59
N ALA A 51 18.76 -1.38 0.44
CA ALA A 51 17.39 -0.86 0.34
C ALA A 51 17.30 0.67 0.50
N ALA A 52 18.43 1.35 0.69
CA ALA A 52 18.48 2.79 0.96
C ALA A 52 17.80 3.65 -0.13
N ALA A 53 17.89 3.23 -1.41
CA ALA A 53 17.21 3.92 -2.51
C ALA A 53 15.68 3.96 -2.38
N LEU A 54 15.09 3.04 -1.60
CA LEU A 54 13.66 2.98 -1.33
C LEU A 54 13.28 3.76 -0.06
N ALA A 55 14.11 3.70 0.99
CA ALA A 55 13.85 4.27 2.31
C ALA A 55 14.43 5.68 2.47
N ASN A 56 15.73 5.79 2.57
CA ASN A 56 16.47 7.06 2.71
C ASN A 56 17.78 6.97 1.89
N PRO A 57 17.90 7.68 0.77
CA PRO A 57 19.08 7.58 -0.10
C PRO A 57 20.39 7.95 0.58
N ALA A 58 20.38 8.72 1.66
CA ALA A 58 21.59 9.03 2.43
C ALA A 58 22.29 7.79 3.00
N LEU A 59 21.51 6.72 3.29
CA LEU A 59 22.03 5.47 3.86
C LEU A 59 22.83 4.62 2.85
N LEU A 60 22.89 4.99 1.57
CA LEU A 60 23.78 4.35 0.59
C LEU A 60 25.27 4.41 1.02
N THR A 61 25.65 5.40 1.82
CA THR A 61 27.01 5.55 2.36
C THR A 61 27.34 4.53 3.47
N LYS A 62 26.35 3.76 3.95
CA LYS A 62 26.51 2.83 5.08
C LYS A 62 26.80 1.38 4.64
N ALA A 63 27.33 1.21 3.43
CA ALA A 63 27.79 -0.09 2.97
C ALA A 63 28.99 -0.60 3.80
N ARG A 64 29.13 -1.91 3.93
CA ARG A 64 30.32 -2.50 4.56
C ARG A 64 31.52 -2.36 3.63
N ALA A 65 32.70 -2.24 4.20
CA ALA A 65 33.93 -2.07 3.42
C ALA A 65 34.27 -3.20 2.45
N ASN A 66 33.63 -4.38 2.63
CA ASN A 66 33.85 -5.56 1.79
C ASN A 66 32.70 -5.81 0.81
N ASP A 67 31.67 -4.94 0.81
CA ASP A 67 30.54 -5.10 -0.10
C ASP A 67 30.78 -4.31 -1.38
N ASP A 68 30.94 -4.99 -2.50
CA ASP A 68 31.14 -4.36 -3.82
C ASP A 68 29.84 -4.16 -4.59
N PHE A 69 28.80 -4.96 -4.26
CA PHE A 69 27.52 -4.93 -4.95
C PHE A 69 26.40 -5.49 -4.07
N ALA A 70 25.19 -4.91 -4.16
CA ALA A 70 24.01 -5.50 -3.56
C ALA A 70 22.83 -5.49 -4.55
N LEU A 71 21.99 -6.51 -4.47
CA LEU A 71 20.83 -6.69 -5.32
C LEU A 71 19.62 -7.12 -4.50
N ILE A 72 18.50 -6.39 -4.61
CA ILE A 72 17.16 -6.82 -4.15
C ILE A 72 16.38 -7.24 -5.37
N LEU A 73 15.92 -8.55 -5.42
CA LEU A 73 15.26 -9.07 -6.61
C LEU A 73 14.37 -10.29 -6.30
N PRO A 74 13.04 -10.12 -6.22
CA PRO A 74 12.32 -8.88 -5.90
C PRO A 74 12.07 -8.74 -4.40
N SER A 75 11.62 -7.55 -3.98
CA SER A 75 10.80 -7.39 -2.78
C SER A 75 9.35 -7.26 -3.21
N VAL A 76 8.46 -8.08 -2.68
CA VAL A 76 7.04 -8.12 -3.02
C VAL A 76 6.23 -8.09 -1.74
N GLY A 77 5.25 -7.21 -1.70
CA GLY A 77 4.36 -7.13 -0.57
C GLY A 77 2.95 -6.73 -0.97
N ALA A 78 2.03 -7.07 -0.13
CA ALA A 78 0.64 -6.69 -0.32
C ALA A 78 -0.13 -6.73 1.01
N GLN A 79 -1.27 -5.96 1.28
CA GLN A 79 -2.14 -5.95 2.48
C GLN A 79 -3.57 -5.58 2.12
N VAL A 80 -4.52 -6.18 2.80
CA VAL A 80 -5.96 -5.89 2.72
C VAL A 80 -6.45 -5.37 4.06
N SER A 81 -7.35 -4.42 4.03
CA SER A 81 -8.11 -3.95 5.17
C SER A 81 -9.60 -3.94 4.81
N ASP A 82 -10.39 -4.69 5.55
CA ASP A 82 -11.84 -4.78 5.37
C ASP A 82 -12.56 -4.61 6.74
N PRO A 83 -12.55 -3.40 7.31
CA PRO A 83 -13.14 -3.13 8.62
C PRO A 83 -14.63 -3.43 8.68
N ASP A 84 -15.33 -3.17 7.59
CA ASP A 84 -16.78 -3.24 7.52
C ASP A 84 -17.32 -4.57 6.99
N ASN A 85 -16.43 -5.54 6.70
CA ASN A 85 -16.81 -6.83 6.11
C ASN A 85 -17.51 -6.66 4.74
N LEU A 86 -16.97 -5.75 3.94
CA LEU A 86 -17.52 -5.36 2.64
C LEU A 86 -17.64 -6.56 1.70
N GLU A 87 -16.70 -7.50 1.76
CA GLU A 87 -16.69 -8.72 0.95
C GLU A 87 -17.97 -9.56 1.17
N ASP A 88 -18.25 -9.94 2.42
CA ASP A 88 -19.46 -10.70 2.76
C ASP A 88 -20.74 -9.88 2.49
N GLY A 89 -20.66 -8.56 2.70
CA GLY A 89 -21.74 -7.62 2.40
C GLY A 89 -22.09 -7.57 0.92
N ALA A 90 -21.09 -7.50 0.04
CA ALA A 90 -21.28 -7.47 -1.41
C ALA A 90 -21.88 -8.79 -1.95
N ASP A 91 -21.41 -9.94 -1.44
CA ASP A 91 -21.99 -11.23 -1.81
C ASP A 91 -23.46 -11.34 -1.35
N SER A 92 -23.78 -10.85 -0.15
CA SER A 92 -25.14 -10.80 0.36
C SER A 92 -26.06 -9.88 -0.47
N VAL A 93 -25.55 -8.74 -0.93
CA VAL A 93 -26.29 -7.83 -1.81
C VAL A 93 -26.52 -8.47 -3.17
N ARG A 94 -25.50 -9.14 -3.76
CA ARG A 94 -25.65 -9.84 -5.03
C ARG A 94 -26.71 -10.94 -4.95
N ASP A 95 -26.63 -11.81 -3.94
CA ASP A 95 -27.61 -12.88 -3.75
C ASP A 95 -29.04 -12.35 -3.55
N ALA A 96 -29.18 -11.20 -2.89
CA ALA A 96 -30.49 -10.56 -2.72
C ALA A 96 -30.96 -9.89 -4.03
N TRP A 97 -30.03 -9.32 -4.80
CA TRP A 97 -30.31 -8.76 -6.12
C TRP A 97 -30.79 -9.84 -7.10
N ASP A 98 -30.08 -10.96 -7.21
CA ASP A 98 -30.47 -12.06 -8.11
C ASP A 98 -31.86 -12.58 -7.79
N ARG A 99 -32.18 -12.78 -6.49
CA ARG A 99 -33.53 -13.18 -6.06
C ARG A 99 -34.59 -12.13 -6.36
N PHE A 100 -34.26 -10.84 -6.24
CA PHE A 100 -35.18 -9.75 -6.59
C PHE A 100 -35.41 -9.70 -8.11
N ASP A 101 -34.39 -9.79 -8.94
CA ASP A 101 -34.50 -9.80 -10.40
C ASP A 101 -35.31 -11.02 -10.90
N ASP A 102 -35.04 -12.20 -10.37
CA ASP A 102 -35.83 -13.41 -10.67
C ASP A 102 -37.33 -13.24 -10.31
N SER A 103 -37.63 -12.55 -9.19
CA SER A 103 -39.01 -12.34 -8.74
C SER A 103 -39.80 -11.39 -9.64
N LEU A 104 -39.16 -10.52 -10.42
CA LEU A 104 -39.83 -9.63 -11.37
C LEU A 104 -40.63 -10.41 -12.42
N ASN A 105 -40.21 -11.64 -12.74
CA ASN A 105 -40.86 -12.52 -13.69
C ASN A 105 -42.03 -13.28 -13.06
N THR A 106 -42.14 -13.35 -11.75
CA THR A 106 -43.17 -14.12 -11.01
C THR A 106 -44.34 -13.26 -10.52
N GLY A 107 -44.21 -11.94 -10.56
CA GLY A 107 -45.29 -10.98 -10.24
C GLY A 107 -45.47 -10.66 -8.76
N ASP A 108 -44.69 -11.27 -7.84
CA ASP A 108 -44.64 -10.89 -6.42
C ASP A 108 -43.20 -10.71 -5.97
N SER A 109 -42.78 -9.46 -5.88
CA SER A 109 -41.41 -9.06 -5.52
C SER A 109 -41.33 -8.45 -4.11
N SER A 110 -42.41 -8.46 -3.33
CA SER A 110 -42.49 -7.73 -2.06
C SER A 110 -41.46 -8.22 -1.02
N ALA A 111 -41.36 -9.54 -0.85
CA ALA A 111 -40.42 -10.15 0.09
C ALA A 111 -38.97 -9.98 -0.34
N GLN A 112 -38.68 -10.09 -1.63
CA GLN A 112 -37.37 -9.96 -2.21
C GLN A 112 -36.89 -8.50 -2.19
N ALA A 113 -37.79 -7.54 -2.43
CA ALA A 113 -37.51 -6.10 -2.27
C ALA A 113 -37.14 -5.75 -0.82
N ALA A 114 -37.89 -6.27 0.16
CA ALA A 114 -37.56 -6.08 1.57
C ALA A 114 -36.18 -6.67 1.94
N GLU A 115 -35.84 -7.83 1.42
CA GLU A 115 -34.54 -8.48 1.63
C GLU A 115 -33.42 -7.68 0.96
N LEU A 116 -33.56 -7.27 -0.30
CA LEU A 116 -32.59 -6.45 -1.00
C LEU A 116 -32.33 -5.13 -0.28
N LYS A 117 -33.42 -4.42 0.16
CA LYS A 117 -33.29 -3.23 0.99
C LYS A 117 -32.47 -3.49 2.25
N ARG A 118 -32.75 -4.62 2.94
CA ARG A 118 -32.05 -4.97 4.18
C ARG A 118 -30.55 -5.15 3.94
N GLN A 119 -30.15 -5.82 2.86
CA GLN A 119 -28.74 -6.04 2.52
C GLN A 119 -28.08 -4.72 2.05
N LEU A 120 -28.74 -3.94 1.19
CA LEU A 120 -28.24 -2.62 0.78
C LEU A 120 -28.05 -1.66 1.98
N SER A 121 -28.98 -1.68 2.95
CA SER A 121 -28.85 -0.84 4.15
C SER A 121 -27.65 -1.21 5.01
N LYS A 122 -27.22 -2.48 5.03
CA LYS A 122 -26.03 -2.94 5.71
C LYS A 122 -24.76 -2.61 4.93
N PHE A 123 -24.85 -2.61 3.61
CA PHE A 123 -23.76 -2.34 2.69
C PHE A 123 -23.48 -0.84 2.52
N LYS A 124 -24.40 0.02 2.98
CA LYS A 124 -24.28 1.46 2.90
C LYS A 124 -23.10 1.95 3.73
N ASP A 125 -22.27 2.81 3.11
CA ASP A 125 -21.08 3.44 3.71
C ASP A 125 -19.99 2.47 4.16
N THR A 126 -20.04 1.20 3.72
CA THR A 126 -18.96 0.25 3.95
C THR A 126 -17.78 0.55 3.03
N HIS A 127 -16.56 0.27 3.49
CA HIS A 127 -15.36 0.45 2.69
C HIS A 127 -14.35 -0.67 2.93
N ALA A 128 -13.60 -0.99 1.90
CA ALA A 128 -12.43 -1.85 1.98
C ALA A 128 -11.29 -1.24 1.15
N ASN A 129 -10.06 -1.46 1.56
CA ASN A 129 -8.90 -1.06 0.79
C ASN A 129 -7.86 -2.18 0.69
N ALA A 130 -7.12 -2.15 -0.41
CA ALA A 130 -5.97 -3.00 -0.64
C ALA A 130 -4.82 -2.18 -1.21
N GLN A 131 -3.62 -2.59 -0.92
CA GLN A 131 -2.42 -2.03 -1.53
C GLN A 131 -1.47 -3.19 -1.84
N ALA A 132 -0.66 -3.07 -2.87
CA ALA A 132 0.39 -4.03 -3.20
C ALA A 132 1.56 -3.32 -3.85
N GLY A 133 2.71 -3.95 -3.86
CA GLY A 133 3.87 -3.40 -4.52
C GLY A 133 4.97 -4.40 -4.75
N VAL A 134 5.83 -4.03 -5.67
CA VAL A 134 7.03 -4.76 -6.02
C VAL A 134 8.17 -3.78 -6.20
N SER A 135 9.35 -4.16 -5.77
CA SER A 135 10.57 -3.36 -5.99
C SER A 135 11.76 -4.25 -6.33
N ALA A 136 12.69 -3.67 -7.07
CA ALA A 136 14.01 -4.22 -7.32
C ALA A 136 15.04 -3.10 -7.21
N VAL A 137 16.19 -3.39 -6.62
CA VAL A 137 17.27 -2.41 -6.39
C VAL A 137 18.61 -3.07 -6.71
N ALA A 138 19.43 -2.36 -7.47
CA ALA A 138 20.83 -2.72 -7.70
C ALA A 138 21.71 -1.59 -7.11
N THR A 139 22.50 -1.90 -6.09
CA THR A 139 23.33 -0.94 -5.38
C THR A 139 24.81 -1.18 -5.67
N LEU A 140 25.51 -0.12 -5.96
CA LEU A 140 26.97 -0.06 -6.20
C LEU A 140 27.61 0.78 -5.09
N PRO A 141 28.05 0.15 -3.99
CA PRO A 141 28.79 0.84 -2.94
C PRO A 141 30.14 1.36 -3.47
N ASN A 142 30.55 2.51 -3.00
CA ASN A 142 31.91 3.00 -3.17
C ASN A 142 32.12 4.21 -2.25
N ASP A 143 33.39 4.53 -1.95
CA ASP A 143 33.75 5.57 -0.98
C ASP A 143 33.53 7.00 -1.48
N THR A 144 33.31 7.20 -2.78
CA THR A 144 33.24 8.55 -3.36
C THR A 144 31.81 9.00 -3.62
N LEU A 145 31.02 8.16 -4.29
CA LEU A 145 29.64 8.43 -4.71
C LEU A 145 28.85 7.12 -4.84
N PRO A 146 28.51 6.46 -3.75
CA PRO A 146 27.67 5.27 -3.81
C PRO A 146 26.37 5.57 -4.53
N ALA A 147 25.95 4.59 -5.37
CA ALA A 147 24.81 4.75 -6.24
C ALA A 147 23.91 3.52 -6.21
N ALA A 148 22.62 3.70 -6.45
CA ALA A 148 21.68 2.59 -6.66
C ALA A 148 20.70 2.91 -7.79
N LEU A 149 20.46 1.93 -8.64
CA LEU A 149 19.38 1.93 -9.61
C LEU A 149 18.19 1.16 -9.02
N PHE A 150 16.99 1.70 -9.13
CA PHE A 150 15.80 1.00 -8.67
C PHE A 150 14.62 1.14 -9.62
N VAL A 151 13.75 0.15 -9.56
CA VAL A 151 12.39 0.20 -10.07
C VAL A 151 11.45 -0.24 -8.96
N LYS A 152 10.37 0.51 -8.76
CA LYS A 152 9.29 0.11 -7.86
C LYS A 152 7.94 0.41 -8.48
N ALA A 153 6.97 -0.46 -8.22
CA ALA A 153 5.57 -0.21 -8.47
C ALA A 153 4.81 -0.39 -7.16
N TRP A 154 3.95 0.56 -6.85
CA TRP A 154 3.09 0.52 -5.68
C TRP A 154 1.68 0.92 -6.09
N GLY A 155 0.68 0.16 -5.65
CA GLY A 155 -0.71 0.41 -5.95
C GLY A 155 -1.58 0.40 -4.70
N THR A 156 -2.63 1.22 -4.73
CA THR A 156 -3.71 1.24 -3.74
C THR A 156 -5.04 1.16 -4.46
N ALA A 157 -5.96 0.38 -3.92
CA ALA A 157 -7.33 0.27 -4.40
C ALA A 157 -8.29 0.44 -3.22
N THR A 158 -9.38 1.15 -3.44
CA THR A 158 -10.46 1.34 -2.47
C THR A 158 -11.78 0.97 -3.14
N VAL A 159 -12.62 0.26 -2.42
CA VAL A 159 -14.00 -0.06 -2.83
C VAL A 159 -14.93 0.50 -1.77
N ASP A 160 -15.95 1.24 -2.21
CA ASP A 160 -16.96 1.85 -1.34
C ASP A 160 -18.36 1.38 -1.75
N GLY A 161 -19.18 1.05 -0.76
CA GLY A 161 -20.61 0.76 -0.92
C GLY A 161 -21.43 2.04 -0.94
N LYS A 162 -21.71 2.59 -2.13
CA LYS A 162 -22.55 3.82 -2.26
C LYS A 162 -24.01 3.44 -2.52
N VAL A 163 -24.80 3.35 -1.47
CA VAL A 163 -26.23 3.05 -1.53
C VAL A 163 -27.05 4.33 -1.54
N SER A 164 -27.88 4.50 -2.56
CA SER A 164 -28.79 5.61 -2.71
C SER A 164 -29.95 5.53 -1.70
N GLN A 165 -30.28 6.65 -1.04
CA GLN A 165 -31.47 6.72 -0.21
C GLN A 165 -32.75 6.53 -1.04
N HIS A 166 -32.76 7.02 -2.28
CA HIS A 166 -33.84 6.81 -3.23
C HIS A 166 -34.16 5.31 -3.41
N ASP A 167 -33.13 4.47 -3.54
CA ASP A 167 -33.30 3.02 -3.73
C ASP A 167 -33.90 2.36 -2.49
N LEU A 168 -33.46 2.77 -1.30
CA LEU A 168 -34.02 2.26 -0.05
C LEU A 168 -35.50 2.63 0.10
N ASP A 169 -35.89 3.86 -0.24
CA ASP A 169 -37.27 4.35 -0.20
C ASP A 169 -38.13 3.69 -1.30
N TYR A 170 -37.56 3.47 -2.49
CA TYR A 170 -38.21 2.76 -3.60
C TYR A 170 -38.50 1.30 -3.23
N LEU A 171 -37.50 0.58 -2.68
CA LEU A 171 -37.67 -0.80 -2.24
C LEU A 171 -38.70 -0.95 -1.11
N ASP A 172 -38.88 0.07 -0.25
CA ASP A 172 -40.01 0.10 0.70
C ASP A 172 -41.36 0.14 0.02
N GLN A 173 -41.49 0.93 -1.05
CA GLN A 173 -42.75 1.00 -1.80
C GLN A 173 -43.05 -0.33 -2.49
N VAL A 174 -42.03 -0.97 -3.08
CA VAL A 174 -42.19 -2.31 -3.71
C VAL A 174 -42.53 -3.35 -2.65
N ALA A 175 -41.90 -3.33 -1.49
CA ALA A 175 -42.23 -4.22 -0.37
C ALA A 175 -43.68 -4.02 0.15
N ALA A 176 -44.21 -2.79 0.02
CA ALA A 176 -45.61 -2.48 0.34
C ALA A 176 -46.58 -2.80 -0.80
N GLY A 177 -46.15 -3.41 -1.91
CA GLY A 177 -46.98 -3.86 -3.02
C GLY A 177 -46.99 -2.96 -4.25
N ALA A 178 -46.09 -1.99 -4.36
CA ALA A 178 -45.89 -1.23 -5.60
C ALA A 178 -45.27 -2.10 -6.69
N THR A 179 -45.49 -1.75 -7.96
CA THR A 179 -44.91 -2.46 -9.10
C THR A 179 -43.38 -2.30 -9.06
N ALA A 180 -42.69 -3.42 -9.15
CA ALA A 180 -41.23 -3.44 -9.16
C ALA A 180 -40.67 -3.18 -10.56
N ASP A 181 -39.63 -2.33 -10.64
CA ASP A 181 -38.86 -2.05 -11.85
C ASP A 181 -37.39 -1.85 -11.44
N LYS A 182 -36.54 -2.74 -11.87
CA LYS A 182 -35.09 -2.70 -11.53
C LYS A 182 -34.36 -1.48 -12.09
N ASP A 183 -34.89 -0.87 -13.16
CA ASP A 183 -34.28 0.32 -13.77
C ASP A 183 -34.41 1.58 -12.93
N ASN A 184 -35.27 1.56 -11.90
CA ASN A 184 -35.35 2.62 -10.91
C ASN A 184 -34.25 2.56 -9.83
N LEU A 185 -33.47 1.51 -9.77
CA LEU A 185 -32.37 1.38 -8.80
C LEU A 185 -31.08 2.07 -9.33
N THR A 186 -30.51 2.95 -8.50
CA THR A 186 -29.40 3.84 -8.84
C THR A 186 -28.16 3.64 -7.97
N SER A 187 -28.21 2.73 -6.99
CA SER A 187 -27.06 2.38 -6.13
C SER A 187 -25.87 1.90 -6.97
N LYS A 188 -24.68 2.29 -6.56
CA LYS A 188 -23.44 2.08 -7.33
C LYS A 188 -22.42 1.27 -6.52
N ALA A 189 -21.64 0.48 -7.23
CA ALA A 189 -20.37 -0.06 -6.77
C ALA A 189 -19.26 0.90 -7.23
N CYS A 190 -18.52 1.46 -6.28
CA CYS A 190 -17.49 2.43 -6.55
C CYS A 190 -16.13 1.85 -6.23
N GLY A 191 -15.36 1.50 -7.26
CA GLY A 191 -13.97 1.07 -7.14
C GLY A 191 -13.03 2.12 -7.71
N ARG A 192 -11.99 2.47 -6.99
CA ARG A 192 -10.92 3.36 -7.46
C ARG A 192 -9.57 2.78 -7.11
N ALA A 193 -8.63 2.91 -8.03
CA ALA A 193 -7.26 2.47 -7.77
C ALA A 193 -6.24 3.45 -8.37
N ALA A 194 -5.07 3.47 -7.76
CA ALA A 194 -3.91 4.18 -8.25
C ALA A 194 -2.70 3.24 -8.25
N VAL A 195 -1.96 3.22 -9.35
CA VAL A 195 -0.67 2.51 -9.44
C VAL A 195 0.41 3.54 -9.76
N ILE A 196 1.43 3.61 -8.90
CA ILE A 196 2.57 4.51 -9.06
C ILE A 196 3.78 3.65 -9.37
N THR A 197 4.40 3.89 -10.53
CA THR A 197 5.65 3.23 -10.93
C THR A 197 6.76 4.27 -10.99
N ASP A 198 7.80 4.06 -10.21
CA ASP A 198 9.00 4.89 -10.17
C ASP A 198 10.20 4.10 -10.71
N VAL A 199 11.00 4.77 -11.57
CA VAL A 199 12.32 4.31 -12.00
C VAL A 199 13.30 5.43 -11.69
N GLY A 200 14.33 5.18 -10.91
CA GLY A 200 15.23 6.24 -10.44
C GLY A 200 16.64 5.77 -10.14
N ILE A 201 17.49 6.75 -9.95
CA ILE A 201 18.88 6.56 -9.55
C ILE A 201 19.09 7.31 -8.23
N ALA A 202 19.45 6.60 -7.16
CA ALA A 202 19.83 7.20 -5.91
C ALA A 202 21.34 7.38 -5.86
N LEU A 203 21.78 8.54 -5.39
CA LEU A 203 23.19 8.91 -5.21
C LEU A 203 23.36 9.44 -3.80
N ALA A 204 24.47 9.16 -3.15
CA ALA A 204 24.77 9.72 -1.84
C ALA A 204 26.23 10.13 -1.69
N ARG A 205 26.47 10.96 -0.68
CA ARG A 205 27.82 11.36 -0.30
C ARG A 205 27.89 11.58 1.20
N GLU A 206 29.01 11.14 1.77
CA GLU A 206 29.35 11.35 3.18
C GLU A 206 30.34 12.50 3.34
N PHE A 207 30.28 13.23 4.44
CA PHE A 207 31.20 14.29 4.80
C PHE A 207 31.25 14.49 6.33
N GLU A 208 32.38 14.91 6.83
CA GLU A 208 32.55 15.24 8.24
C GLU A 208 32.22 16.71 8.51
N SER A 209 31.37 16.95 9.50
CA SER A 209 31.03 18.32 9.94
C SER A 209 30.62 18.34 11.42
N PHE A 210 31.02 19.36 12.15
CA PHE A 210 30.70 19.52 13.58
C PHE A 210 31.08 18.33 14.46
N GLY A 211 32.09 17.55 14.08
CA GLY A 211 32.54 16.36 14.82
C GLY A 211 31.65 15.13 14.64
N HIS A 212 30.76 15.13 13.65
CA HIS A 212 29.89 14.01 13.29
C HIS A 212 30.01 13.71 11.80
N THR A 213 29.74 12.46 11.45
CA THR A 213 29.66 12.02 10.08
C THR A 213 28.23 12.25 9.56
N TRP A 214 28.12 13.02 8.48
CA TRP A 214 26.87 13.36 7.81
C TRP A 214 26.80 12.71 6.44
N SER A 215 25.62 12.27 6.04
CA SER A 215 25.35 11.73 4.73
C SER A 215 24.19 12.48 4.09
N VAL A 216 24.33 12.80 2.80
CA VAL A 216 23.27 13.40 1.98
C VAL A 216 23.01 12.49 0.81
N GLY A 217 21.74 12.23 0.51
CA GLY A 217 21.33 11.44 -0.64
C GLY A 217 20.31 12.17 -1.50
N PHE A 218 20.38 11.97 -2.82
CA PHE A 218 19.44 12.53 -3.78
C PHE A 218 19.03 11.49 -4.81
N THR A 219 17.72 11.45 -5.11
CA THR A 219 17.14 10.44 -5.99
C THR A 219 16.25 11.09 -7.04
N PRO A 220 16.77 11.46 -8.22
CA PRO A 220 15.94 11.78 -9.37
C PRO A 220 15.23 10.52 -9.89
N LYS A 221 13.94 10.65 -10.22
CA LYS A 221 13.14 9.53 -10.69
C LYS A 221 12.11 9.94 -11.73
N TYR A 222 11.87 9.04 -12.67
CA TYR A 222 10.72 9.09 -13.55
C TYR A 222 9.55 8.40 -12.86
N GLN A 223 8.40 9.04 -12.85
CA GLN A 223 7.21 8.57 -12.15
C GLN A 223 6.03 8.49 -13.11
N ARG A 224 5.44 7.32 -13.22
CA ARG A 224 4.19 7.07 -13.91
C ARG A 224 3.09 6.82 -12.88
N VAL A 225 1.93 7.45 -13.08
CA VAL A 225 0.74 7.25 -12.25
C VAL A 225 -0.40 6.82 -13.16
N ASP A 226 -0.93 5.63 -12.93
CA ASP A 226 -2.12 5.09 -13.56
C ASP A 226 -3.27 5.14 -12.55
N LEU A 227 -4.36 5.80 -12.92
CA LEU A 227 -5.58 5.91 -12.10
C LEU A 227 -6.71 5.15 -12.77
N PHE A 228 -7.46 4.40 -11.98
CA PHE A 228 -8.65 3.68 -12.39
C PHE A 228 -9.83 4.20 -11.58
N ASN A 229 -10.97 4.41 -12.26
CA ASN A 229 -12.23 4.84 -11.65
C ASN A 229 -13.36 3.98 -12.23
N TYR A 230 -13.74 2.95 -11.48
CA TYR A 230 -14.82 2.04 -11.85
C TYR A 230 -16.04 2.35 -11.00
N ASN A 231 -16.97 3.11 -11.57
CA ASN A 231 -18.16 3.59 -10.89
C ASN A 231 -19.39 3.20 -11.71
N VAL A 232 -19.96 2.05 -11.41
CA VAL A 232 -21.04 1.43 -12.17
C VAL A 232 -22.25 1.13 -11.28
N ALA A 233 -23.44 1.08 -11.88
CA ALA A 233 -24.62 0.62 -11.18
C ALA A 233 -24.42 -0.83 -10.71
N VAL A 234 -24.98 -1.20 -9.54
CA VAL A 234 -24.85 -2.56 -8.99
C VAL A 234 -25.29 -3.62 -10.00
N LYS A 235 -26.31 -3.31 -10.80
CA LYS A 235 -26.83 -4.21 -11.86
C LYS A 235 -25.86 -4.45 -13.02
N ASP A 236 -24.93 -3.52 -13.26
CA ASP A 236 -23.97 -3.54 -14.39
C ASP A 236 -22.56 -3.90 -13.93
N TYR A 237 -22.41 -4.35 -12.66
CA TYR A 237 -21.11 -4.65 -12.08
C TYR A 237 -20.51 -5.92 -12.66
N ASP A 238 -19.38 -5.79 -13.35
CA ASP A 238 -18.52 -6.90 -13.77
C ASP A 238 -17.08 -6.67 -13.29
N SER A 239 -16.60 -7.57 -12.48
CA SER A 239 -15.25 -7.49 -11.91
C SER A 239 -14.13 -7.60 -12.96
N SER A 240 -14.41 -8.15 -14.14
CA SER A 240 -13.43 -8.27 -15.23
C SER A 240 -13.21 -6.97 -16.00
N ASP A 241 -14.11 -5.98 -15.84
CA ASP A 241 -14.04 -4.70 -16.55
C ASP A 241 -13.27 -3.61 -15.81
N PHE A 242 -12.87 -3.87 -14.57
CA PHE A 242 -12.28 -2.85 -13.68
C PHE A 242 -11.01 -2.19 -14.26
N ASP A 243 -10.17 -2.92 -15.00
CA ASP A 243 -8.91 -2.45 -15.58
C ASP A 243 -9.05 -1.95 -17.03
N GLY A 244 -10.28 -1.91 -17.56
CA GLY A 244 -10.57 -1.47 -18.90
C GLY A 244 -10.04 -0.06 -19.19
N ASP A 245 -9.53 0.15 -20.41
CA ASP A 245 -8.97 1.45 -20.85
C ASP A 245 -9.96 2.61 -20.71
N GLN A 246 -11.27 2.34 -20.77
CA GLN A 246 -12.34 3.33 -20.56
C GLN A 246 -12.33 3.91 -19.14
N TYR A 247 -11.81 3.19 -18.15
CA TYR A 247 -11.75 3.60 -16.75
C TYR A 247 -10.39 4.15 -16.33
N ARG A 248 -9.35 4.02 -17.18
CA ARG A 248 -7.96 4.32 -16.88
C ARG A 248 -7.53 5.70 -17.36
N ASN A 249 -6.83 6.46 -16.51
CA ASN A 249 -6.08 7.68 -16.87
C ASN A 249 -4.61 7.52 -16.44
N THR A 250 -3.70 7.77 -17.38
CA THR A 250 -2.24 7.65 -17.15
C THR A 250 -1.59 9.02 -17.22
N LYS A 251 -0.74 9.36 -16.25
CA LYS A 251 0.09 10.57 -16.24
C LYS A 251 1.53 10.25 -15.87
N ASN A 252 2.43 10.76 -16.68
CA ASN A 252 3.87 10.63 -16.48
C ASN A 252 4.47 11.95 -15.98
N GLY A 253 5.64 11.89 -15.35
CA GLY A 253 6.39 13.05 -14.93
C GLY A 253 7.69 12.69 -14.23
N PHE A 254 8.46 13.70 -13.90
CA PHE A 254 9.65 13.53 -13.05
C PHE A 254 9.32 13.88 -11.61
N ASN A 255 10.03 13.25 -10.69
CA ASN A 255 9.99 13.54 -9.26
C ASN A 255 11.39 13.35 -8.68
N ALA A 256 11.56 13.67 -7.40
CA ALA A 256 12.83 13.48 -6.71
C ALA A 256 12.60 13.20 -5.23
N ASP A 257 13.59 12.55 -4.60
CA ASP A 257 13.65 12.36 -3.16
C ASP A 257 14.98 12.91 -2.63
N LEU A 258 14.98 13.41 -1.40
CA LEU A 258 16.16 13.95 -0.71
C LEU A 258 16.27 13.26 0.65
N GLY A 259 17.47 12.79 0.98
CA GLY A 259 17.78 12.14 2.24
C GLY A 259 18.91 12.83 2.99
N LEU A 260 18.80 12.82 4.31
CA LEU A 260 19.85 13.22 5.25
C LEU A 260 20.00 12.12 6.30
N ALA A 261 21.23 11.85 6.72
CA ALA A 261 21.52 11.00 7.87
C ALA A 261 22.74 11.54 8.62
N ALA A 262 22.84 11.27 9.91
CA ALA A 262 23.99 11.61 10.72
C ALA A 262 24.25 10.54 11.76
N ASP A 263 25.53 10.20 11.95
CA ASP A 263 26.00 9.35 13.05
C ASP A 263 26.29 10.25 14.25
N LEU A 264 25.43 10.19 15.27
CA LEU A 264 25.63 10.94 16.51
C LEU A 264 26.68 10.28 17.40
N THR A 265 26.72 8.95 17.36
CA THR A 265 27.75 8.10 17.97
C THR A 265 27.95 6.86 17.08
N GLU A 266 28.91 6.01 17.42
CA GLU A 266 29.12 4.71 16.72
C GLU A 266 27.85 3.83 16.64
N ASN A 267 26.93 4.00 17.58
CA ASN A 267 25.73 3.16 17.72
C ASN A 267 24.43 3.92 17.46
N TRP A 268 24.43 5.24 17.39
CA TRP A 268 23.23 6.04 17.32
C TRP A 268 23.17 6.91 16.05
N ASN A 269 22.17 6.62 15.22
CA ASN A 269 21.94 7.32 13.95
C ASN A 269 20.64 8.10 13.99
N VAL A 270 20.60 9.21 13.27
CA VAL A 270 19.37 9.96 12.98
C VAL A 270 19.24 10.16 11.47
N GLY A 271 18.02 10.26 11.00
CA GLY A 271 17.74 10.44 9.58
C GLY A 271 16.53 11.33 9.33
N LEU A 272 16.52 11.95 8.18
CA LEU A 272 15.39 12.70 7.64
C LEU A 272 15.30 12.39 6.14
N VAL A 273 14.11 12.07 5.66
CA VAL A 273 13.86 11.88 4.23
C VAL A 273 12.66 12.68 3.79
N ALA A 274 12.75 13.29 2.62
CA ALA A 274 11.64 13.91 1.92
C ALA A 274 11.47 13.23 0.57
N GLN A 275 10.39 12.47 0.42
CA GLN A 275 10.05 11.74 -0.81
C GLN A 275 9.00 12.50 -1.61
N ASN A 276 9.02 12.33 -2.95
CA ASN A 276 8.08 12.98 -3.87
C ASN A 276 8.06 14.51 -3.74
N LEU A 277 9.21 15.15 -3.83
CA LEU A 277 9.40 16.60 -3.65
C LEU A 277 8.53 17.46 -4.56
N ILE A 278 8.12 16.93 -5.74
CA ILE A 278 7.28 17.62 -6.71
C ILE A 278 5.84 17.15 -6.52
N PRO A 279 4.96 17.95 -5.88
CA PRO A 279 3.56 17.57 -5.67
C PRO A 279 2.80 17.52 -6.98
N ARG A 280 1.89 16.56 -7.13
CA ARG A 280 1.02 16.41 -8.31
C ARG A 280 -0.39 16.11 -7.88
N SER A 281 -1.37 16.72 -8.57
CA SER A 281 -2.79 16.40 -8.45
C SER A 281 -3.26 15.84 -9.78
N ILE A 282 -3.77 14.62 -9.77
CA ILE A 282 -4.10 13.87 -10.98
C ILE A 282 -5.55 13.40 -10.85
N ASP A 283 -6.36 13.76 -11.83
CA ASP A 283 -7.76 13.35 -11.88
C ASP A 283 -7.90 12.03 -12.64
N SER A 284 -8.78 11.17 -12.16
CA SER A 284 -9.23 9.98 -12.90
C SER A 284 -10.05 10.38 -14.14
N LYS A 285 -10.39 9.40 -14.98
CA LYS A 285 -11.51 9.60 -15.90
C LYS A 285 -12.80 9.80 -15.12
N GLU A 286 -13.70 10.60 -15.67
CA GLU A 286 -15.07 10.71 -15.18
C GLU A 286 -15.89 9.53 -15.68
N VAL A 287 -16.56 8.84 -14.78
CA VAL A 287 -17.42 7.67 -15.08
C VAL A 287 -18.74 7.86 -14.36
N ASN A 288 -19.83 7.86 -15.09
CA ASN A 288 -21.20 8.06 -14.56
C ASN A 288 -21.34 9.30 -13.65
N GLY A 289 -20.66 10.40 -14.02
CA GLY A 289 -20.69 11.68 -13.29
C GLY A 289 -19.77 11.75 -12.07
N GLU A 290 -19.01 10.69 -11.79
CA GLU A 290 -18.09 10.64 -10.65
C GLU A 290 -16.63 10.69 -11.13
N LYS A 291 -15.81 11.44 -10.40
CA LYS A 291 -14.40 11.66 -10.67
C LYS A 291 -13.60 11.61 -9.37
N ALA A 292 -12.51 10.87 -9.36
CA ALA A 292 -11.61 10.78 -8.22
C ALA A 292 -10.32 11.57 -8.50
N THR A 293 -9.79 12.24 -7.50
CA THR A 293 -8.52 12.97 -7.59
C THR A 293 -7.48 12.31 -6.68
N PHE A 294 -6.37 11.88 -7.27
CA PHE A 294 -5.22 11.34 -6.54
C PHE A 294 -4.16 12.42 -6.37
N LYS A 295 -3.65 12.55 -5.15
CA LYS A 295 -2.58 13.51 -4.82
C LYS A 295 -1.29 12.77 -4.51
N VAL A 296 -0.25 13.00 -5.33
CA VAL A 296 1.13 12.71 -4.96
C VAL A 296 1.60 13.86 -4.08
N ARG A 297 1.91 13.57 -2.82
CA ARG A 297 2.31 14.57 -1.81
C ARG A 297 3.79 14.41 -1.47
N PRO A 298 4.51 15.50 -1.22
CA PRO A 298 5.78 15.42 -0.53
C PRO A 298 5.60 14.78 0.84
N GLN A 299 6.26 13.64 1.06
CA GLN A 299 6.22 12.93 2.33
C GLN A 299 7.56 13.11 3.03
N VAL A 300 7.53 13.72 4.21
CA VAL A 300 8.68 13.96 5.06
C VAL A 300 8.58 13.05 6.28
N THR A 301 9.62 12.24 6.49
CA THR A 301 9.72 11.32 7.62
C THR A 301 11.05 11.54 8.35
N ALA A 302 11.00 11.67 9.67
CA ALA A 302 12.17 11.72 10.55
C ALA A 302 12.31 10.39 11.29
N GLY A 303 13.55 9.95 11.48
CA GLY A 303 13.81 8.68 12.15
C GLY A 303 15.09 8.69 12.98
N THR A 304 15.16 7.75 13.90
CA THR A 304 16.35 7.46 14.68
C THR A 304 16.51 5.97 14.89
N SER A 305 17.76 5.51 14.99
CA SER A 305 18.08 4.13 15.28
C SER A 305 19.25 3.99 16.23
N TRP A 306 19.24 2.93 17.01
CA TRP A 306 20.33 2.52 17.86
C TRP A 306 20.68 1.05 17.57
N THR A 307 21.96 0.75 17.38
CA THR A 307 22.43 -0.61 17.11
C THR A 307 23.70 -0.95 17.88
N ASN A 308 23.83 -2.19 18.32
CA ASN A 308 25.06 -2.70 18.97
C ASN A 308 25.55 -4.01 18.30
N GLY A 309 25.12 -4.29 17.07
CA GLY A 309 25.45 -5.52 16.37
C GLY A 309 24.58 -6.73 16.71
N PHE A 310 24.14 -6.88 17.97
CA PHE A 310 23.18 -7.91 18.39
C PHE A 310 21.73 -7.44 18.28
N PHE A 311 21.48 -6.18 18.64
CA PHE A 311 20.16 -5.58 18.64
C PHE A 311 20.16 -4.26 17.87
N THR A 312 19.11 -4.04 17.07
CA THR A 312 18.80 -2.75 16.44
C THR A 312 17.39 -2.34 16.89
N GLY A 313 17.27 -1.13 17.43
CA GLY A 313 15.98 -0.49 17.70
C GLY A 313 15.84 0.75 16.82
N ALA A 314 14.64 1.02 16.29
CA ALA A 314 14.37 2.17 15.44
C ALA A 314 13.01 2.80 15.73
N VAL A 315 12.92 4.11 15.52
CA VAL A 315 11.67 4.88 15.60
C VAL A 315 11.64 5.85 14.42
N ASP A 316 10.53 5.85 13.68
CA ASP A 316 10.27 6.78 12.59
C ASP A 316 8.93 7.51 12.80
N VAL A 317 8.85 8.77 12.37
CA VAL A 317 7.63 9.58 12.47
C VAL A 317 7.42 10.34 11.16
N ASP A 318 6.29 10.13 10.50
CA ASP A 318 5.86 10.93 9.35
C ASP A 318 5.49 12.34 9.83
N LEU A 319 6.12 13.35 9.25
CA LEU A 319 5.84 14.76 9.54
C LEU A 319 4.74 15.32 8.61
N THR A 320 4.45 14.63 7.51
CA THR A 320 3.43 14.98 6.53
C THR A 320 2.58 13.76 6.15
N GLU A 321 1.39 14.02 5.58
CA GLU A 321 0.47 12.97 5.13
C GLU A 321 1.00 12.24 3.89
N ALA A 322 0.75 10.94 3.79
CA ALA A 322 1.06 10.12 2.61
C ALA A 322 0.22 10.51 1.38
N SER A 323 0.70 10.11 0.19
CA SER A 323 -0.04 10.21 -1.06
C SER A 323 -1.32 9.34 -1.03
N GLY A 324 -2.38 9.79 -1.69
CA GLY A 324 -3.66 9.07 -1.72
C GLY A 324 -4.76 9.83 -2.43
N PHE A 325 -5.93 9.20 -2.58
CA PHE A 325 -7.12 9.89 -3.06
C PHE A 325 -7.60 10.96 -2.07
N THR A 326 -8.25 12.00 -2.60
CA THR A 326 -8.71 13.12 -1.77
C THR A 326 -9.74 12.70 -0.73
N ASP A 327 -10.57 11.71 -1.09
CA ASP A 327 -11.69 11.23 -0.27
C ASP A 327 -11.32 10.02 0.59
N ASP A 328 -10.09 9.48 0.46
CA ASP A 328 -9.62 8.42 1.34
C ASP A 328 -9.26 8.94 2.73
N LYS A 329 -9.35 8.06 3.72
CA LYS A 329 -8.84 8.32 5.06
C LYS A 329 -7.35 8.64 5.00
N LYS A 330 -6.94 9.68 5.71
CA LYS A 330 -5.57 10.16 5.74
C LYS A 330 -4.65 9.16 6.42
N ARG A 331 -3.41 9.10 5.96
CA ARG A 331 -2.36 8.22 6.49
C ARG A 331 -1.13 9.03 6.85
N GLN A 332 -0.72 8.91 8.11
CA GLN A 332 0.49 9.52 8.66
C GLN A 332 0.91 8.65 9.86
N PHE A 333 2.08 8.08 9.84
CA PHE A 333 2.46 7.05 10.79
C PHE A 333 3.55 7.48 11.76
N ALA A 334 3.44 6.96 12.99
CA ALA A 334 4.54 6.81 13.92
C ALA A 334 4.83 5.32 14.06
N SER A 335 6.07 4.94 13.90
CA SER A 335 6.52 3.56 13.83
C SER A 335 7.65 3.30 14.83
N ILE A 336 7.64 2.11 15.43
CA ILE A 336 8.71 1.61 16.28
C ILE A 336 9.02 0.16 15.90
N GLY A 337 10.29 -0.18 15.84
CA GLY A 337 10.71 -1.53 15.48
C GLY A 337 12.00 -1.97 16.15
N GLY A 338 12.19 -3.27 16.20
CA GLY A 338 13.38 -3.91 16.74
C GLY A 338 13.78 -5.13 15.93
N GLU A 339 15.09 -5.35 15.84
CA GLU A 339 15.72 -6.51 15.21
C GLU A 339 16.70 -7.13 16.20
N ILE A 340 16.66 -8.45 16.31
CA ILE A 340 17.64 -9.25 17.06
C ILE A 340 18.38 -10.12 16.05
N ASN A 341 19.71 -9.97 15.99
CA ASN A 341 20.61 -10.87 15.29
C ASN A 341 20.89 -12.07 16.19
N ALA A 342 19.99 -13.07 16.14
CA ALA A 342 20.05 -14.24 17.04
C ALA A 342 21.28 -15.11 16.78
N TRP A 343 21.65 -15.23 15.49
CA TRP A 343 22.89 -15.85 15.00
C TRP A 343 23.38 -15.03 13.80
N SER A 344 24.60 -15.21 13.37
CA SER A 344 25.14 -14.52 12.19
C SER A 344 24.31 -14.72 10.89
N TRP A 345 23.47 -15.77 10.87
CA TRP A 345 22.66 -16.14 9.70
C TRP A 345 21.14 -15.99 9.89
N ALA A 346 20.67 -15.62 11.09
CA ALA A 346 19.22 -15.50 11.36
C ALA A 346 18.88 -14.25 12.17
N GLN A 347 17.89 -13.52 11.72
CA GLN A 347 17.36 -12.31 12.32
C GLN A 347 15.88 -12.49 12.68
N LEU A 348 15.50 -11.99 13.85
CA LEU A 348 14.11 -11.89 14.30
C LEU A 348 13.74 -10.41 14.42
N ARG A 349 12.58 -10.05 13.91
CA ARG A 349 12.12 -8.65 13.87
C ARG A 349 10.70 -8.55 14.37
N ALA A 350 10.40 -7.44 15.04
CA ALA A 350 9.04 -7.07 15.42
C ALA A 350 8.90 -5.55 15.41
N GLY A 351 7.69 -5.08 15.13
CA GLY A 351 7.42 -3.66 15.10
C GLY A 351 5.94 -3.34 15.28
N TYR A 352 5.68 -2.07 15.47
CA TYR A 352 4.34 -1.51 15.53
C TYR A 352 4.32 -0.17 14.82
N ARG A 353 3.26 0.07 14.06
CA ARG A 353 2.97 1.38 13.47
C ARG A 353 1.59 1.85 13.86
N GLN A 354 1.51 3.12 14.24
CA GLN A 354 0.28 3.82 14.61
C GLN A 354 -0.05 4.84 13.53
N ASN A 355 -1.25 4.77 12.94
CA ASN A 355 -1.73 5.88 12.12
C ASN A 355 -2.18 7.03 13.05
N MET A 356 -1.53 8.20 12.90
CA MET A 356 -1.82 9.39 13.71
C MET A 356 -2.93 10.26 13.09
N ALA A 357 -3.25 10.06 11.81
CA ALA A 357 -4.21 10.89 11.07
C ALA A 357 -5.62 10.28 11.01
N SER A 358 -5.76 8.98 11.30
CA SER A 358 -7.05 8.29 11.37
C SER A 358 -6.97 7.07 12.30
N SER A 359 -8.13 6.52 12.66
CA SER A 359 -8.20 5.29 13.48
C SER A 359 -7.72 4.04 12.74
N ASP A 360 -7.69 4.08 11.42
CA ASP A 360 -7.48 2.90 10.57
C ASP A 360 -6.02 2.73 10.16
N GLY A 361 -5.62 1.47 9.91
CA GLY A 361 -4.32 1.13 9.34
C GLY A 361 -3.18 1.01 10.34
N SER A 362 -3.44 1.10 11.65
CA SER A 362 -2.46 0.74 12.68
C SER A 362 -2.19 -0.76 12.66
N ALA A 363 -0.93 -1.18 12.81
CA ALA A 363 -0.58 -2.59 12.65
C ALA A 363 0.63 -3.01 13.49
N PHE A 364 0.58 -4.25 14.00
CA PHE A 364 1.74 -5.00 14.47
C PHE A 364 2.40 -5.73 13.31
N THR A 365 3.71 -5.83 13.33
CA THR A 365 4.50 -6.51 12.32
C THR A 365 5.49 -7.46 12.97
N ALA A 366 5.79 -8.56 12.32
CA ALA A 366 6.83 -9.47 12.74
C ALA A 366 7.47 -10.13 11.51
N GLY A 367 8.75 -10.41 11.59
CA GLY A 367 9.46 -11.03 10.46
C GLY A 367 10.68 -11.82 10.88
N ILE A 368 11.12 -12.62 9.93
CA ILE A 368 12.35 -13.39 10.02
C ILE A 368 13.24 -13.09 8.82
N GLY A 369 14.54 -12.98 9.05
CA GLY A 369 15.57 -12.93 8.02
C GLY A 369 16.46 -14.17 8.13
N ILE A 370 16.84 -14.72 7.00
CA ILE A 370 17.79 -15.85 6.91
C ILE A 370 18.87 -15.47 5.90
N SER A 371 20.13 -15.49 6.33
CA SER A 371 21.27 -15.06 5.53
C SER A 371 22.35 -16.15 5.51
N PRO A 372 22.11 -17.31 4.84
CA PRO A 372 23.12 -18.35 4.74
C PRO A 372 24.32 -17.81 3.95
N PHE A 373 25.50 -17.99 4.49
CA PHE A 373 26.79 -17.58 3.89
C PHE A 373 26.99 -16.05 3.71
N ASP A 374 26.15 -15.22 4.34
CA ASP A 374 26.22 -13.73 4.28
C ASP A 374 26.16 -13.14 2.85
N VAL A 375 25.69 -13.92 1.89
CA VAL A 375 25.57 -13.54 0.47
C VAL A 375 24.12 -13.52 0.00
N VAL A 376 23.35 -14.53 0.41
CA VAL A 376 21.93 -14.66 0.03
C VAL A 376 21.07 -14.37 1.25
N HIS A 377 20.12 -13.46 1.10
CA HIS A 377 19.21 -13.07 2.18
C HIS A 377 17.77 -13.32 1.76
N LEU A 378 17.05 -14.06 2.57
CA LEU A 378 15.60 -14.27 2.44
C LEU A 378 14.91 -13.66 3.66
N ASP A 379 14.05 -12.68 3.41
CA ASP A 379 13.29 -12.01 4.45
C ASP A 379 11.80 -12.22 4.24
N LEU A 380 11.10 -12.56 5.32
CA LEU A 380 9.65 -12.76 5.35
C LEU A 380 9.04 -11.94 6.47
N THR A 381 7.95 -11.26 6.19
CA THR A 381 7.23 -10.40 7.14
C THR A 381 5.75 -10.68 7.11
N GLY A 382 5.14 -10.79 8.29
CA GLY A 382 3.70 -10.77 8.50
C GLY A 382 3.27 -9.44 9.11
N ILE A 383 2.09 -8.97 8.72
CA ILE A 383 1.45 -7.74 9.20
C ILE A 383 0.06 -8.10 9.71
N ALA A 384 -0.29 -7.64 10.90
CA ALA A 384 -1.62 -7.80 11.49
C ALA A 384 -2.04 -6.47 12.13
N GLY A 385 -3.04 -5.85 11.55
CA GLY A 385 -3.54 -4.54 12.02
C GLY A 385 -4.88 -4.63 12.72
N THR A 386 -5.33 -3.48 13.21
CA THR A 386 -6.71 -3.23 13.59
C THR A 386 -7.61 -3.36 12.34
N ASP A 387 -8.91 -3.44 12.56
CA ASP A 387 -9.91 -3.35 11.48
C ASP A 387 -9.74 -4.43 10.38
N ARG A 388 -9.47 -5.68 10.78
CA ARG A 388 -9.26 -6.82 9.88
C ARG A 388 -8.20 -6.54 8.82
N THR A 389 -7.13 -5.90 9.22
CA THR A 389 -5.98 -5.63 8.38
C THR A 389 -4.97 -6.76 8.49
N TYR A 390 -4.64 -7.39 7.37
CA TYR A 390 -3.65 -8.48 7.28
C TYR A 390 -2.69 -8.27 6.13
N GLY A 391 -1.44 -8.74 6.31
CA GLY A 391 -0.44 -8.55 5.32
C GLY A 391 0.79 -9.43 5.36
N ALA A 392 1.52 -9.49 4.22
CA ALA A 392 2.80 -10.17 4.11
C ALA A 392 3.74 -9.48 3.13
N VAL A 393 5.04 -9.57 3.40
CA VAL A 393 6.12 -9.15 2.50
C VAL A 393 7.14 -10.27 2.40
N ALA A 394 7.65 -10.49 1.20
CA ALA A 394 8.74 -11.43 0.93
C ALA A 394 9.82 -10.73 0.10
N GLN A 395 11.07 -10.95 0.44
CA GLN A 395 12.21 -10.36 -0.25
C GLN A 395 13.33 -11.36 -0.39
N LEU A 396 13.92 -11.37 -1.59
CA LEU A 396 15.18 -12.04 -1.87
C LEU A 396 16.23 -10.99 -2.18
N SER A 397 17.37 -11.02 -1.49
CA SER A 397 18.45 -10.10 -1.77
C SER A 397 19.81 -10.79 -1.69
N PHE A 398 20.81 -10.15 -2.30
CA PHE A 398 22.17 -10.62 -2.42
C PHE A 398 23.13 -9.50 -2.08
N THR A 399 24.21 -9.81 -1.36
CA THR A 399 25.33 -8.90 -1.08
C THR A 399 26.65 -9.60 -1.43
N PHE A 400 27.53 -8.92 -2.14
CA PHE A 400 28.80 -9.46 -2.63
C PHE A 400 29.95 -8.53 -2.27
#